data_700ea7436147e67eabf98b2ea180d114
#
_entry.id   700ea7436147e67eabf98b2ea180d114
#
_cell.length_a   1.000
_cell.length_b   1.000
_cell.length_c   1.000
_cell.angle_alpha   90.00
_cell.angle_beta   90.00
_cell.angle_gamma   90.00
#
_symmetry.space_group_name_H-M   'P 1'
#
loop_
_entity.id
_entity.type
_entity.pdbx_description
1 polymer ?
#
loop_
_entity_poly.entity_id
_entity_poly.type
_entity_poly.pdbx_seq_one_letter_code
_entity_poly.pdbx_strand_id
1 'polypeptide(L)'
;MNSKERVLTAINIKEPDRIPLFVELVPEVEQKLYKKYKLKGNELLTFLGNDIVNCAVGVADSWGKIYRGENEVDEWGIGWKTVKYSSGDYAEIIYKPLEKASFKDLKSYKIPDPEVEKRYSEVVRLKEKFGDRYAVMVDLSCTIFELS
;
A
#
# COMPACT_ATOMS: atom_id res chain seq x y z
N MET A 1 17.91 4.65 21.11
CA MET A 1 17.07 3.61 20.49
C MET A 1 16.99 3.89 19.00
N ASN A 2 17.23 2.91 18.10
CA ASN A 2 17.00 3.11 16.67
C ASN A 2 15.49 3.02 16.34
N SER A 3 15.12 3.35 15.10
CA SER A 3 13.70 3.39 14.69
C SER A 3 13.00 2.03 14.85
N LYS A 4 13.65 0.93 14.48
CA LYS A 4 13.13 -0.42 14.64
C LYS A 4 12.90 -0.79 16.10
N GLU A 5 13.89 -0.55 16.94
CA GLU A 5 13.78 -0.81 18.40
C GLU A 5 12.65 0.00 19.03
N ARG A 6 12.50 1.26 18.62
CA ARG A 6 11.43 2.15 19.11
C ARG A 6 10.05 1.62 18.77
N VAL A 7 9.83 1.22 17.51
CA VAL A 7 8.56 0.64 17.06
C VAL A 7 8.27 -0.67 17.80
N LEU A 8 9.24 -1.58 17.87
CA LEU A 8 9.07 -2.86 18.58
C LEU A 8 8.83 -2.68 20.07
N THR A 9 9.45 -1.67 20.70
CA THR A 9 9.21 -1.33 22.12
C THR A 9 7.75 -0.89 22.32
N ALA A 10 7.25 0.00 21.45
CA ALA A 10 5.87 0.48 21.52
C ALA A 10 4.85 -0.64 21.26
N ILE A 11 5.07 -1.50 20.25
CA ILE A 11 4.19 -2.65 19.94
C ILE A 11 4.14 -3.64 21.14
N ASN A 12 5.23 -3.80 21.86
CA ASN A 12 5.27 -4.63 23.07
C ASN A 12 4.73 -3.91 24.34
N ILE A 13 4.00 -2.80 24.15
CA ILE A 13 3.37 -2.02 25.25
C ILE A 13 4.41 -1.59 26.31
N LYS A 14 5.60 -1.23 25.84
CA LYS A 14 6.67 -0.65 26.66
C LYS A 14 6.91 0.79 26.23
N GLU A 15 7.42 1.60 27.14
CA GLU A 15 7.72 3.01 26.88
C GLU A 15 8.99 3.15 26.01
N PRO A 16 8.88 3.65 24.76
CA PRO A 16 10.05 3.96 23.94
C PRO A 16 10.66 5.32 24.33
N ASP A 17 11.83 5.65 23.77
CA ASP A 17 12.49 6.94 23.98
C ASP A 17 11.68 8.14 23.45
N ARG A 18 10.80 7.93 22.50
CA ARG A 18 9.76 8.83 21.99
C ARG A 18 8.67 8.03 21.29
N ILE A 19 7.54 8.66 21.02
CA ILE A 19 6.47 8.05 20.21
C ILE A 19 7.00 7.75 18.80
N PRO A 20 6.83 6.52 18.28
CA PRO A 20 7.16 6.20 16.90
C PRO A 20 6.38 7.07 15.92
N LEU A 21 7.05 7.55 14.88
CA LEU A 21 6.45 8.36 13.83
C LEU A 21 6.18 7.49 12.59
N PHE A 22 4.95 7.55 12.09
CA PHE A 22 4.57 7.05 10.77
C PHE A 22 3.66 8.08 10.09
N VAL A 23 4.12 8.61 8.97
CA VAL A 23 3.40 9.60 8.17
C VAL A 23 3.41 9.13 6.72
N GLU A 24 2.30 9.25 6.06
CA GLU A 24 2.16 9.08 4.62
C GLU A 24 1.91 10.44 3.97
N LEU A 25 2.36 10.58 2.73
CA LEU A 25 2.26 11.82 1.98
C LEU A 25 1.34 11.62 0.77
N VAL A 26 0.45 12.57 0.54
CA VAL A 26 -0.28 12.62 -0.72
C VAL A 26 0.67 12.97 -1.87
N PRO A 27 0.40 12.48 -3.10
CA PRO A 27 1.31 12.63 -4.24
C PRO A 27 1.75 14.07 -4.51
N GLU A 28 0.87 15.04 -4.33
CA GLU A 28 1.15 16.46 -4.57
C GLU A 28 2.20 17.00 -3.58
N VAL A 29 2.15 16.56 -2.32
CA VAL A 29 3.13 16.93 -1.29
C VAL A 29 4.45 16.25 -1.56
N GLU A 30 4.44 14.95 -1.89
CA GLU A 30 5.64 14.20 -2.23
C GLU A 30 6.38 14.84 -3.42
N GLN A 31 5.66 15.25 -4.48
CA GLN A 31 6.24 15.93 -5.63
C GLN A 31 6.91 17.27 -5.25
N LYS A 32 6.30 18.05 -4.36
CA LYS A 32 6.90 19.31 -3.87
C LYS A 32 8.19 19.04 -3.10
N LEU A 33 8.17 18.05 -2.22
CA LEU A 33 9.34 17.67 -1.43
C LEU A 33 10.44 17.05 -2.30
N TYR A 34 10.08 16.26 -3.31
CA TYR A 34 11.03 15.72 -4.29
C TYR A 34 11.79 16.83 -5.04
N LYS A 35 11.11 17.91 -5.43
CA LYS A 35 11.79 19.06 -6.09
C LYS A 35 12.91 19.61 -5.22
N LYS A 36 12.74 19.61 -3.90
CA LYS A 36 13.69 20.17 -2.92
C LYS A 36 14.76 19.16 -2.50
N TYR A 37 14.37 17.96 -2.11
CA TYR A 37 15.25 17.00 -1.46
C TYR A 37 15.78 15.91 -2.39
N LYS A 38 15.17 15.71 -3.58
CA LYS A 38 15.50 14.66 -4.56
C LYS A 38 15.38 13.23 -4.01
N LEU A 39 14.57 13.07 -2.95
CA LEU A 39 14.24 11.80 -2.32
C LEU A 39 12.78 11.45 -2.58
N LYS A 40 12.43 10.16 -2.65
CA LYS A 40 11.06 9.66 -2.88
C LYS A 40 10.75 8.47 -1.96
N GLY A 41 9.45 8.20 -1.79
CA GLY A 41 8.95 7.04 -1.07
C GLY A 41 9.61 6.89 0.29
N ASN A 42 9.96 5.66 0.66
CA ASN A 42 10.55 5.37 1.97
C ASN A 42 11.86 6.11 2.27
N GLU A 43 12.65 6.50 1.26
CA GLU A 43 13.85 7.31 1.47
C GLU A 43 13.50 8.73 1.93
N LEU A 44 12.49 9.33 1.32
CA LEU A 44 11.99 10.63 1.74
C LEU A 44 11.35 10.55 3.13
N LEU A 45 10.51 9.55 3.37
CA LEU A 45 9.78 9.39 4.63
C LEU A 45 10.75 9.16 5.81
N THR A 46 11.77 8.32 5.63
CA THR A 46 12.81 8.11 6.66
C THR A 46 13.66 9.35 6.89
N PHE A 47 13.96 10.12 5.83
CA PHE A 47 14.62 11.42 5.96
C PHE A 47 13.77 12.42 6.75
N LEU A 48 12.46 12.38 6.61
CA LEU A 48 11.51 13.22 7.37
C LEU A 48 11.28 12.73 8.81
N GLY A 49 11.84 11.60 9.19
CA GLY A 49 11.81 11.09 10.56
C GLY A 49 10.89 9.90 10.80
N ASN A 50 10.31 9.29 9.76
CA ASN A 50 9.53 8.07 9.92
C ASN A 50 10.38 6.96 10.56
N ASP A 51 9.79 6.24 11.49
CA ASP A 51 10.39 5.06 12.14
C ASP A 51 10.02 3.75 11.43
N ILE A 52 9.07 3.82 10.50
CA ILE A 52 8.54 2.70 9.75
C ILE A 52 8.78 2.95 8.26
N VAL A 53 9.19 1.91 7.55
CA VAL A 53 9.13 1.83 6.09
C VAL A 53 8.02 0.87 5.71
N ASN A 54 7.25 1.21 4.68
CA ASN A 54 6.09 0.42 4.28
C ASN A 54 6.04 0.12 2.80
N CYS A 55 5.34 -0.94 2.46
CA CYS A 55 4.85 -1.22 1.12
C CYS A 55 3.52 -1.98 1.21
N ALA A 56 2.73 -1.90 0.16
CA ALA A 56 1.60 -2.81 -0.03
C ALA A 56 2.09 -4.17 -0.52
N VAL A 57 1.28 -5.20 -0.32
CA VAL A 57 1.46 -6.49 -1.00
C VAL A 57 1.28 -6.27 -2.50
N GLY A 58 2.23 -6.75 -3.28
CA GLY A 58 2.16 -6.66 -4.74
C GLY A 58 1.04 -7.52 -5.33
N VAL A 59 0.72 -7.25 -6.58
CA VAL A 59 -0.25 -8.03 -7.36
C VAL A 59 0.40 -9.28 -7.94
N ALA A 60 -0.42 -10.29 -8.26
CA ALA A 60 0.05 -11.48 -8.98
C ALA A 60 0.46 -11.14 -10.42
N ASP A 61 1.24 -11.98 -11.04
CA ASP A 61 2.06 -11.70 -12.23
C ASP A 61 1.37 -11.17 -13.47
N SER A 62 0.13 -11.53 -13.69
CA SER A 62 -0.61 -11.17 -14.93
C SER A 62 -1.44 -9.90 -14.78
N TRP A 63 -1.37 -9.28 -13.66
CA TRP A 63 -2.16 -8.13 -13.32
C TRP A 63 -1.40 -6.83 -13.51
N GLY A 64 -1.11 -6.55 -14.75
CA GLY A 64 -1.16 -5.19 -15.20
C GLY A 64 -2.64 -4.77 -15.19
N LYS A 65 -2.93 -3.59 -14.70
CA LYS A 65 -4.25 -2.98 -14.81
C LYS A 65 -4.82 -3.25 -16.19
N ILE A 66 -5.93 -4.00 -16.26
CA ILE A 66 -6.59 -4.23 -17.54
C ILE A 66 -7.34 -2.96 -17.86
N TYR A 67 -6.76 -2.16 -18.75
CA TYR A 67 -7.42 -0.97 -19.24
C TYR A 67 -8.60 -1.36 -20.13
N ARG A 68 -9.78 -0.95 -19.71
CA ARG A 68 -10.97 -0.96 -20.57
C ARG A 68 -11.34 0.49 -20.89
N GLY A 69 -10.68 1.08 -21.87
CA GLY A 69 -10.77 2.51 -22.14
C GLY A 69 -10.02 3.33 -21.08
N GLU A 70 -10.69 4.29 -20.43
CA GLU A 70 -10.13 5.10 -19.35
C GLU A 70 -10.20 4.45 -17.94
N ASN A 71 -10.77 3.25 -17.85
CA ASN A 71 -11.02 2.55 -16.59
C ASN A 71 -9.99 1.45 -16.35
N GLU A 72 -9.64 1.24 -15.10
CA GLU A 72 -8.74 0.17 -14.67
C GLU A 72 -9.54 -0.92 -13.94
N VAL A 73 -9.11 -2.17 -14.04
CA VAL A 73 -9.68 -3.30 -13.28
C VAL A 73 -8.55 -3.92 -12.48
N ASP A 74 -8.73 -4.10 -11.19
CA ASP A 74 -7.73 -4.72 -10.32
C ASP A 74 -7.82 -6.26 -10.32
N GLU A 75 -6.93 -6.92 -9.57
CA GLU A 75 -6.88 -8.38 -9.52
C GLU A 75 -8.12 -9.03 -8.86
N TRP A 76 -8.93 -8.27 -8.17
CA TRP A 76 -10.22 -8.68 -7.62
C TRP A 76 -11.36 -8.47 -8.60
N GLY A 77 -11.09 -7.94 -9.78
CA GLY A 77 -12.09 -7.61 -10.78
C GLY A 77 -12.85 -6.32 -10.49
N ILE A 78 -12.41 -5.53 -9.50
CA ILE A 78 -13.03 -4.25 -9.16
C ILE A 78 -12.61 -3.23 -10.21
N GLY A 79 -13.59 -2.51 -10.76
CA GLY A 79 -13.37 -1.45 -11.73
C GLY A 79 -13.12 -0.11 -11.06
N TRP A 80 -12.05 0.57 -11.46
CA TRP A 80 -11.62 1.85 -10.94
C TRP A 80 -11.61 2.94 -12.02
N LYS A 81 -11.87 4.18 -11.62
CA LYS A 81 -11.73 5.36 -12.46
C LYS A 81 -11.03 6.46 -11.68
N THR A 82 -10.05 7.09 -12.29
CA THR A 82 -9.45 8.29 -11.73
C THR A 82 -10.36 9.49 -11.95
N VAL A 83 -10.79 10.13 -10.87
CA VAL A 83 -11.61 11.35 -10.88
C VAL A 83 -10.75 12.53 -10.47
N LYS A 84 -10.80 13.60 -11.26
CA LYS A 84 -10.04 14.82 -11.01
C LYS A 84 -10.85 15.79 -10.18
N TYR A 85 -10.27 16.17 -9.05
CA TYR A 85 -10.81 17.21 -8.18
C TYR A 85 -9.85 18.41 -8.10
N SER A 86 -10.33 19.54 -7.61
CA SER A 86 -9.47 20.72 -7.37
C SER A 86 -8.37 20.46 -6.33
N SER A 87 -8.59 19.48 -5.45
CA SER A 87 -7.66 19.07 -4.38
C SER A 87 -6.69 17.96 -4.76
N GLY A 88 -6.86 17.31 -5.92
CA GLY A 88 -6.04 16.18 -6.39
C GLY A 88 -6.84 15.16 -7.17
N ASP A 89 -6.17 14.12 -7.63
CA ASP A 89 -6.76 13.02 -8.38
C ASP A 89 -7.02 11.83 -7.44
N TYR A 90 -8.24 11.29 -7.45
CA TYR A 90 -8.64 10.16 -6.60
C TYR A 90 -9.18 9.00 -7.44
N ALA A 91 -8.82 7.77 -7.05
CA ALA A 91 -9.40 6.57 -7.63
C ALA A 91 -10.75 6.27 -6.99
N GLU A 92 -11.78 6.14 -7.81
CA GLU A 92 -13.14 5.80 -7.37
C GLU A 92 -13.56 4.45 -7.93
N ILE A 93 -14.28 3.66 -7.13
CA ILE A 93 -14.85 2.38 -7.56
C ILE A 93 -16.06 2.66 -8.44
N ILE A 94 -16.04 2.12 -9.66
CA ILE A 94 -17.15 2.23 -10.62
C ILE A 94 -17.82 0.90 -10.92
N TYR A 95 -17.20 -0.21 -10.53
CA TYR A 95 -17.73 -1.56 -10.72
C TYR A 95 -17.26 -2.49 -9.61
N LYS A 96 -18.20 -3.21 -9.03
CA LYS A 96 -17.97 -4.23 -8.00
C LYS A 96 -18.42 -5.59 -8.54
N PRO A 97 -17.51 -6.56 -8.77
CA PRO A 97 -17.85 -7.81 -9.47
C PRO A 97 -18.85 -8.68 -8.69
N LEU A 98 -18.90 -8.55 -7.38
CA LEU A 98 -19.73 -9.38 -6.52
C LEU A 98 -21.00 -8.68 -5.99
N GLU A 99 -21.25 -7.41 -6.34
CA GLU A 99 -22.37 -6.63 -5.82
C GLU A 99 -23.76 -7.30 -6.04
N LYS A 100 -23.91 -7.97 -7.18
CA LYS A 100 -25.15 -8.68 -7.53
C LYS A 100 -24.91 -10.17 -7.80
N ALA A 101 -23.84 -10.71 -7.22
CA ALA A 101 -23.43 -12.08 -7.47
C ALA A 101 -24.41 -13.08 -6.87
N SER A 102 -24.81 -14.07 -7.65
CA SER A 102 -25.52 -15.23 -7.17
C SER A 102 -24.56 -16.19 -6.44
N PHE A 103 -25.12 -17.15 -5.69
CA PHE A 103 -24.29 -18.19 -5.05
C PHE A 103 -23.48 -19.02 -6.07
N LYS A 104 -23.96 -19.14 -7.30
CA LYS A 104 -23.22 -19.79 -8.39
C LYS A 104 -22.00 -18.94 -8.81
N ASP A 105 -22.18 -17.63 -8.91
CA ASP A 105 -21.09 -16.72 -9.28
C ASP A 105 -19.99 -16.71 -8.22
N LEU A 106 -20.36 -16.70 -6.93
CA LEU A 106 -19.42 -16.79 -5.82
C LEU A 106 -18.58 -18.07 -5.87
N LYS A 107 -19.21 -19.24 -6.23
CA LYS A 107 -18.47 -20.49 -6.38
C LYS A 107 -17.47 -20.50 -7.52
N SER A 108 -17.71 -19.71 -8.56
CA SER A 108 -16.85 -19.61 -9.75
C SER A 108 -15.88 -18.43 -9.70
N TYR A 109 -16.00 -17.56 -8.70
CA TYR A 109 -15.15 -16.41 -8.53
C TYR A 109 -13.71 -16.83 -8.22
N LYS A 110 -12.77 -16.31 -9.01
CA LYS A 110 -11.35 -16.61 -8.82
C LYS A 110 -10.74 -15.60 -7.85
N ILE A 111 -10.43 -16.08 -6.66
CA ILE A 111 -9.66 -15.31 -5.69
C ILE A 111 -8.21 -15.22 -6.17
N PRO A 112 -7.58 -14.04 -6.14
CA PRO A 112 -6.16 -13.90 -6.45
C PRO A 112 -5.30 -14.80 -5.57
N ASP A 113 -4.33 -15.49 -6.17
CA ASP A 113 -3.47 -16.43 -5.46
C ASP A 113 -2.55 -15.69 -4.47
N PRO A 114 -2.63 -15.95 -3.16
CA PRO A 114 -1.78 -15.32 -2.17
C PRO A 114 -0.35 -15.90 -2.17
N GLU A 115 -0.10 -17.07 -2.72
CA GLU A 115 1.19 -17.77 -2.64
C GLU A 115 2.18 -17.35 -3.75
N VAL A 116 1.80 -16.45 -4.62
CA VAL A 116 2.68 -15.94 -5.67
C VAL A 116 3.84 -15.13 -5.07
N GLU A 117 5.05 -15.69 -5.09
CA GLU A 117 6.25 -15.09 -4.48
C GLU A 117 6.50 -13.62 -4.91
N LYS A 118 6.23 -13.28 -6.15
CA LYS A 118 6.41 -11.93 -6.67
C LYS A 118 5.65 -10.86 -5.88
N ARG A 119 4.54 -11.23 -5.23
CA ARG A 119 3.77 -10.33 -4.36
C ARG A 119 4.62 -9.75 -3.22
N TYR A 120 5.61 -10.51 -2.77
CA TYR A 120 6.43 -10.20 -1.60
C TYR A 120 7.80 -9.62 -1.94
N SER A 121 8.12 -9.48 -3.24
CA SER A 121 9.42 -9.00 -3.69
C SER A 121 9.81 -7.64 -3.11
N GLU A 122 8.85 -6.72 -3.01
CA GLU A 122 9.10 -5.40 -2.43
C GLU A 122 9.34 -5.47 -0.90
N VAL A 123 8.64 -6.36 -0.20
CA VAL A 123 8.86 -6.61 1.23
C VAL A 123 10.28 -7.09 1.47
N VAL A 124 10.74 -8.05 0.66
CA VAL A 124 12.12 -8.59 0.74
C VAL A 124 13.13 -7.46 0.50
N ARG A 125 12.94 -6.68 -0.56
CA ARG A 125 13.80 -5.54 -0.91
C ARG A 125 13.86 -4.49 0.22
N LEU A 126 12.72 -4.15 0.82
CA LEU A 126 12.68 -3.19 1.93
C LEU A 126 13.38 -3.75 3.18
N LYS A 127 13.16 -5.04 3.47
CA LYS A 127 13.82 -5.71 4.59
C LYS A 127 15.35 -5.70 4.42
N GLU A 128 15.84 -5.99 3.23
CA GLU A 128 17.29 -5.96 2.93
C GLU A 128 17.87 -4.55 3.06
N LYS A 129 17.16 -3.54 2.55
CA LYS A 129 17.66 -2.16 2.50
C LYS A 129 17.53 -1.43 3.85
N PHE A 130 16.45 -1.63 4.57
CA PHE A 130 16.08 -0.82 5.74
C PHE A 130 15.93 -1.61 7.03
N GLY A 131 15.78 -2.94 6.96
CA GLY A 131 15.33 -3.79 8.06
C GLY A 131 16.26 -3.86 9.28
N ASP A 132 17.50 -3.39 9.18
CA ASP A 132 18.41 -3.30 10.32
C ASP A 132 18.08 -2.12 11.23
N ARG A 133 17.59 -1.01 10.66
CA ARG A 133 17.39 0.27 11.37
C ARG A 133 15.93 0.66 11.53
N TYR A 134 15.05 0.23 10.64
CA TYR A 134 13.65 0.60 10.57
C TYR A 134 12.74 -0.63 10.71
N ALA A 135 11.56 -0.44 11.27
CA ALA A 135 10.53 -1.45 11.19
C ALA A 135 9.97 -1.50 9.75
N VAL A 136 9.86 -2.71 9.20
CA VAL A 136 9.24 -2.92 7.89
C VAL A 136 7.79 -3.33 8.11
N MET A 137 6.86 -2.53 7.60
CA MET A 137 5.43 -2.77 7.66
C MET A 137 4.93 -3.16 6.28
N VAL A 138 4.07 -4.16 6.24
CA VAL A 138 3.34 -4.54 5.03
C VAL A 138 1.89 -4.12 5.19
N ASP A 139 1.43 -3.31 4.28
CA ASP A 139 0.04 -2.87 4.23
C ASP A 139 -0.79 -3.91 3.45
N LEU A 140 -1.78 -4.48 4.13
CA LEU A 140 -2.79 -5.36 3.55
C LEU A 140 -4.09 -4.61 3.30
N SER A 141 -3.99 -3.32 3.04
CA SER A 141 -5.11 -2.37 2.94
C SER A 141 -6.32 -2.92 2.19
N CYS A 142 -7.47 -2.40 2.52
CA CYS A 142 -8.77 -2.76 1.99
C CYS A 142 -9.27 -4.13 2.42
N THR A 143 -9.66 -4.22 3.68
CA THR A 143 -10.42 -5.35 4.19
C THR A 143 -11.77 -5.47 3.45
N ILE A 144 -12.40 -6.64 3.56
CA ILE A 144 -13.71 -6.93 2.95
C ILE A 144 -14.74 -5.82 3.17
N PHE A 145 -14.70 -5.14 4.31
CA PHE A 145 -15.65 -4.07 4.65
C PHE A 145 -15.44 -2.74 3.93
N GLU A 146 -14.26 -2.46 3.41
CA GLU A 146 -14.00 -1.22 2.66
C GLU A 146 -14.42 -1.32 1.19
N LEU A 147 -14.45 -2.53 0.65
CA LEU A 147 -14.70 -2.79 -0.77
C LEU A 147 -16.08 -3.42 -1.04
N SER A 148 -16.84 -3.71 0.00
CA SER A 148 -18.20 -4.32 -0.11
C SER A 148 -19.30 -3.29 -0.32
#